data_518cf3f20da80de1e54463aa9087a389
#
_entry.id   518cf3f20da80de1e54463aa9087a389
#
_cell.length_a   1.000
_cell.length_b   1.000
_cell.length_c   1.000
_cell.angle_alpha   90.00
_cell.angle_beta   90.00
_cell.angle_gamma   90.00
#
_symmetry.space_group_name_H-M   'P 1'
#
loop_
_entity.id
_entity.type
_entity.pdbx_description
1 polymer ?
#
loop_
_entity_poly.entity_id
_entity_poly.type
_entity_poly.pdbx_seq_one_letter_code
_entity_poly.pdbx_strand_id
1 'polypeptide(L)'
;MMTRLVLACATLLATSVFRVAPAQTAAQTQLRTPSEFLGFEVGADRKLADYRQIVSYLEHLAESSPRMEVESIGKTTNGNDFMLAVISSPENLRNRKRYQEIARRLADPRGLSLAQVDSLTRAGKAIVILSNNIHSTEIGSSQMVMELAHQLVTAADPDTERRLGNVILLLVPSLNPDGQIMETEWYRKWVGTPYEGGRMPWLYHHYAGHDDNRDWYMLTQKETKAMTRTAYKEWFPQVWLDVHQMGSSGPRIFVPPYADPIAPSVSPLMWRGINLIGSNMAWRLEQAGKAGVVSQYVFDAYYPGSVDSNPEFKNIFSLIIELASARMATPIQFDRNELSAGGKGLAEYQVTTNFPNPWPGGVWRLRDIMDYELIAANARLEVVGDHPRDFMRGTAAMAREQTAAGRPDEYWRIPRDQRDPVAAARLAHLLDENGVEVLVTPSEFLVPTAQPYGKFAAELLGTQRYPEVRTTPGGPILRPYDVTTWSLPLLMDVDVAKGSVPGAERAGATPITESDWPRGGLDGDGAAFALARSSNNA
;
A
#
# COMPACT_ATOMS: atom_id res chain seq x y z
N MET A 1 -33.37 91.18 -50.21
CA MET A 1 -32.58 90.10 -50.83
C MET A 1 -32.07 89.23 -49.68
N MET A 2 -32.48 88.00 -49.68
CA MET A 2 -32.38 87.05 -48.57
C MET A 2 -31.00 86.46 -48.45
N THR A 3 -30.43 86.48 -47.24
CA THR A 3 -29.21 85.78 -46.91
C THR A 3 -29.56 84.65 -45.91
N ARG A 4 -29.32 83.43 -46.32
CA ARG A 4 -29.59 82.23 -45.50
C ARG A 4 -28.45 81.96 -44.51
N LEU A 5 -28.85 81.79 -43.25
CA LEU A 5 -27.96 81.38 -42.17
C LEU A 5 -27.91 79.88 -42.15
N VAL A 6 -26.73 79.27 -42.22
CA VAL A 6 -26.52 77.85 -42.06
C VAL A 6 -25.99 77.63 -40.67
N LEU A 7 -26.73 76.84 -39.85
CA LEU A 7 -26.37 76.42 -38.50
C LEU A 7 -25.64 75.07 -38.57
N ALA A 8 -24.38 75.07 -38.20
CA ALA A 8 -23.61 73.81 -38.10
C ALA A 8 -23.70 73.24 -36.68
N CYS A 9 -24.34 72.08 -36.51
CA CYS A 9 -24.32 71.32 -35.27
C CYS A 9 -23.03 70.46 -35.24
N ALA A 10 -22.16 70.80 -34.27
CA ALA A 10 -21.00 69.89 -33.97
C ALA A 10 -21.40 68.90 -32.89
N THR A 11 -21.48 67.59 -33.28
CA THR A 11 -21.69 66.47 -32.39
C THR A 11 -20.34 66.05 -31.80
N LEU A 12 -20.11 66.24 -30.50
CA LEU A 12 -18.98 65.69 -29.77
C LEU A 12 -19.23 64.19 -29.51
N LEU A 13 -18.51 63.30 -30.20
CA LEU A 13 -18.38 61.89 -29.82
C LEU A 13 -17.35 61.74 -28.68
N ALA A 14 -17.82 61.51 -27.46
CA ALA A 14 -16.99 61.10 -26.35
C ALA A 14 -16.61 59.61 -26.51
N THR A 15 -15.39 59.30 -26.95
CA THR A 15 -14.83 57.95 -26.96
C THR A 15 -14.34 57.61 -25.56
N SER A 16 -15.13 56.81 -24.82
CA SER A 16 -14.72 56.20 -23.56
C SER A 16 -13.70 55.10 -23.85
N VAL A 17 -12.44 55.37 -23.60
CA VAL A 17 -11.36 54.37 -23.62
C VAL A 17 -11.49 53.53 -22.36
N PHE A 18 -12.12 52.35 -22.45
CA PHE A 18 -12.03 51.32 -21.42
C PHE A 18 -10.57 50.86 -21.35
N ARG A 19 -9.82 51.28 -20.34
CA ARG A 19 -8.57 50.65 -19.95
C ARG A 19 -8.92 49.26 -19.35
N VAL A 20 -8.75 48.19 -20.13
CA VAL A 20 -8.67 46.84 -19.61
C VAL A 20 -7.40 46.78 -18.76
N ALA A 21 -7.57 46.69 -17.45
CA ALA A 21 -6.46 46.38 -16.56
C ALA A 21 -5.88 45.00 -16.98
N PRO A 22 -4.55 44.85 -17.09
CA PRO A 22 -3.97 43.54 -17.34
C PRO A 22 -4.41 42.61 -16.20
N ALA A 23 -5.04 41.50 -16.56
CA ALA A 23 -5.28 40.41 -15.60
C ALA A 23 -3.92 40.09 -14.96
N GLN A 24 -3.83 40.21 -13.65
CA GLN A 24 -2.70 39.69 -12.91
C GLN A 24 -2.65 38.19 -13.22
N THR A 25 -1.75 37.80 -14.10
CA THR A 25 -1.31 36.40 -14.20
C THR A 25 -0.84 36.02 -12.82
N ALA A 26 -1.60 35.16 -12.15
CA ALA A 26 -1.14 34.51 -10.93
C ALA A 26 0.27 33.97 -11.26
N ALA A 27 1.27 34.42 -10.52
CA ALA A 27 2.63 33.96 -10.70
C ALA A 27 2.55 32.43 -10.56
N GLN A 28 2.80 31.72 -11.64
CA GLN A 28 2.91 30.26 -11.61
C GLN A 28 4.02 29.95 -10.60
N THR A 29 3.67 29.39 -9.47
CA THR A 29 4.63 28.99 -8.44
C THR A 29 5.62 28.06 -9.13
N GLN A 30 6.88 28.45 -9.23
CA GLN A 30 7.89 27.66 -9.91
C GLN A 30 8.06 26.35 -9.13
N LEU A 31 7.90 25.21 -9.81
CA LEU A 31 8.15 23.89 -9.25
C LEU A 31 9.61 23.78 -8.83
N ARG A 32 9.86 23.77 -7.51
CA ARG A 32 11.19 23.58 -6.96
C ARG A 32 11.52 22.10 -6.89
N THR A 33 12.77 21.75 -7.16
CA THR A 33 13.28 20.42 -6.86
C THR A 33 13.22 20.14 -5.35
N PRO A 34 13.22 18.86 -4.90
CA PRO A 34 13.25 18.55 -3.47
C PRO A 34 14.41 19.25 -2.73
N SER A 35 15.60 19.24 -3.33
CA SER A 35 16.81 19.86 -2.75
C SER A 35 16.69 21.37 -2.62
N GLU A 36 16.12 22.06 -3.62
CA GLU A 36 15.84 23.52 -3.54
C GLU A 36 14.78 23.83 -2.48
N PHE A 37 13.80 22.97 -2.29
CA PHE A 37 12.75 23.16 -1.28
C PHE A 37 13.29 22.99 0.13
N LEU A 38 14.08 21.92 0.36
CA LEU A 38 14.61 21.56 1.67
C LEU A 38 15.84 22.36 2.08
N GLY A 39 16.55 22.96 1.11
CA GLY A 39 17.83 23.65 1.36
C GLY A 39 19.01 22.71 1.57
N PHE A 40 18.87 21.43 1.24
CA PHE A 40 19.96 20.45 1.22
C PHE A 40 19.67 19.37 0.18
N GLU A 41 20.71 18.71 -0.32
CA GLU A 41 20.61 17.61 -1.29
C GLU A 41 19.92 16.40 -0.65
N VAL A 42 18.82 15.91 -1.26
CA VAL A 42 18.11 14.73 -0.76
C VAL A 42 18.99 13.50 -0.93
N GLY A 43 19.09 12.70 0.13
CA GLY A 43 20.01 11.55 0.17
C GLY A 43 21.46 11.91 0.49
N ALA A 44 21.79 13.19 0.73
CA ALA A 44 23.12 13.58 1.18
C ALA A 44 23.47 12.95 2.53
N ASP A 45 24.75 12.65 2.71
CA ASP A 45 25.26 12.11 3.96
C ASP A 45 24.85 12.99 5.15
N ARG A 46 24.32 12.37 6.19
CA ARG A 46 23.92 13.02 7.44
C ARG A 46 22.77 14.03 7.31
N LYS A 47 21.98 13.95 6.23
CA LYS A 47 20.79 14.77 6.01
C LYS A 47 19.56 13.91 5.84
N LEU A 48 18.50 14.24 6.56
CA LEU A 48 17.19 13.59 6.45
C LEU A 48 16.09 14.65 6.45
N ALA A 49 15.11 14.50 5.59
CA ALA A 49 13.83 15.17 5.72
C ALA A 49 12.95 14.38 6.70
N ASP A 50 12.27 15.07 7.61
CA ASP A 50 11.23 14.43 8.44
C ASP A 50 9.89 14.37 7.70
N TYR A 51 8.94 13.64 8.28
CA TYR A 51 7.63 13.45 7.67
C TYR A 51 6.92 14.77 7.32
N ARG A 52 7.03 15.78 8.19
CA ARG A 52 6.37 17.07 7.98
C ARG A 52 6.99 17.83 6.79
N GLN A 53 8.31 17.74 6.63
CA GLN A 53 9.02 18.33 5.49
C GLN A 53 8.66 17.60 4.18
N ILE A 54 8.55 16.27 4.21
CA ILE A 54 8.13 15.46 3.06
C ILE A 54 6.71 15.86 2.65
N VAL A 55 5.76 15.89 3.59
CA VAL A 55 4.37 16.27 3.32
C VAL A 55 4.29 17.69 2.76
N SER A 56 4.97 18.65 3.39
CA SER A 56 4.97 20.06 2.89
C SER A 56 5.53 20.17 1.48
N TYR A 57 6.51 19.33 1.12
CA TYR A 57 7.01 19.27 -0.25
C TYR A 57 5.98 18.69 -1.24
N LEU A 58 5.30 17.61 -0.86
CA LEU A 58 4.25 17.02 -1.69
C LEU A 58 3.06 17.99 -1.89
N GLU A 59 2.68 18.73 -0.85
CA GLU A 59 1.68 19.80 -0.93
C GLU A 59 2.12 20.92 -1.89
N HIS A 60 3.40 21.37 -1.82
CA HIS A 60 3.97 22.32 -2.77
C HIS A 60 3.87 21.83 -4.23
N LEU A 61 4.14 20.54 -4.48
CA LEU A 61 3.98 19.96 -5.82
C LEU A 61 2.51 19.97 -6.27
N ALA A 62 1.59 19.61 -5.38
CA ALA A 62 0.16 19.57 -5.68
C ALA A 62 -0.43 20.95 -5.98
N GLU A 63 0.02 21.99 -5.24
CA GLU A 63 -0.37 23.39 -5.51
C GLU A 63 0.15 23.90 -6.86
N SER A 64 1.26 23.35 -7.34
CA SER A 64 1.97 23.83 -8.52
C SER A 64 1.74 22.97 -9.77
N SER A 65 1.13 21.79 -9.66
CA SER A 65 0.93 20.87 -10.77
C SER A 65 -0.48 20.26 -10.80
N PRO A 66 -1.17 20.29 -11.95
CA PRO A 66 -2.48 19.65 -12.09
C PRO A 66 -2.39 18.10 -12.19
N ARG A 67 -1.19 17.53 -12.09
CA ARG A 67 -0.94 16.08 -12.13
C ARG A 67 -0.95 15.42 -10.75
N MET A 68 -1.14 16.19 -9.69
CA MET A 68 -1.07 15.70 -8.32
C MET A 68 -2.15 16.33 -7.44
N GLU A 69 -2.74 15.52 -6.59
CA GLU A 69 -3.59 15.91 -5.48
C GLU A 69 -3.03 15.30 -4.20
N VAL A 70 -3.16 15.98 -3.06
CA VAL A 70 -2.76 15.46 -1.74
C VAL A 70 -3.96 15.49 -0.82
N GLU A 71 -4.23 14.40 -0.12
CA GLU A 71 -5.36 14.29 0.81
C GLU A 71 -4.96 13.53 2.08
N SER A 72 -5.60 13.84 3.21
CA SER A 72 -5.46 13.08 4.44
C SER A 72 -6.44 11.91 4.43
N ILE A 73 -5.95 10.69 4.60
CA ILE A 73 -6.76 9.47 4.72
C ILE A 73 -7.13 9.15 6.17
N GLY A 74 -6.69 9.96 7.12
CA GLY A 74 -7.00 9.82 8.53
C GLY A 74 -5.97 10.49 9.43
N LYS A 75 -6.05 10.18 10.72
CA LYS A 75 -5.08 10.62 11.72
C LYS A 75 -4.29 9.43 12.23
N THR A 76 -2.99 9.63 12.42
CA THR A 76 -2.11 8.65 13.06
C THR A 76 -2.42 8.52 14.55
N THR A 77 -1.78 7.59 15.19
CA THR A 77 -1.92 7.36 16.64
C THR A 77 -1.57 8.61 17.45
N ASN A 78 -0.54 9.36 17.07
CA ASN A 78 -0.13 10.63 17.70
C ASN A 78 -0.88 11.85 17.16
N GLY A 79 -1.87 11.68 16.27
CA GLY A 79 -2.71 12.76 15.75
C GLY A 79 -2.14 13.52 14.56
N ASN A 80 -1.02 13.08 13.97
CA ASN A 80 -0.52 13.63 12.72
C ASN A 80 -1.47 13.28 11.57
N ASP A 81 -1.46 14.05 10.49
CA ASP A 81 -2.18 13.68 9.27
C ASP A 81 -1.51 12.50 8.58
N PHE A 82 -2.31 11.51 8.22
CA PHE A 82 -1.87 10.38 7.43
C PHE A 82 -2.14 10.68 5.95
N MET A 83 -1.09 11.02 5.21
CA MET A 83 -1.21 11.64 3.89
C MET A 83 -1.10 10.64 2.76
N LEU A 84 -1.88 10.90 1.72
CA LEU A 84 -1.88 10.20 0.44
C LEU A 84 -1.72 11.22 -0.68
N ALA A 85 -0.75 11.02 -1.57
CA ALA A 85 -0.65 11.75 -2.81
C ALA A 85 -1.21 10.91 -3.97
N VAL A 86 -2.08 11.51 -4.77
CA VAL A 86 -2.67 10.90 -5.97
C VAL A 86 -2.05 11.54 -7.19
N ILE A 87 -1.29 10.77 -7.97
CA ILE A 87 -0.54 11.26 -9.13
C ILE A 87 -1.06 10.58 -10.40
N SER A 88 -1.43 11.37 -11.41
CA SER A 88 -1.91 10.88 -12.70
C SER A 88 -1.96 12.01 -13.73
N SER A 89 -2.49 11.73 -14.94
CA SER A 89 -2.84 12.79 -15.87
C SER A 89 -3.94 13.69 -15.29
N PRO A 90 -3.98 14.98 -15.64
CA PRO A 90 -5.04 15.89 -15.15
C PRO A 90 -6.46 15.43 -15.52
N GLU A 91 -6.62 14.74 -16.64
CA GLU A 91 -7.88 14.14 -17.04
C GLU A 91 -8.31 13.04 -16.09
N ASN A 92 -7.40 12.14 -15.72
CA ASN A 92 -7.68 11.04 -14.81
C ASN A 92 -8.07 11.55 -13.42
N LEU A 93 -7.37 12.56 -12.89
CA LEU A 93 -7.69 13.15 -11.58
C LEU A 93 -9.10 13.76 -11.57
N ARG A 94 -9.48 14.52 -12.60
CA ARG A 94 -10.85 15.04 -12.73
C ARG A 94 -11.93 13.96 -12.79
N ASN A 95 -11.59 12.78 -13.29
CA ASN A 95 -12.51 11.65 -13.47
C ASN A 95 -12.30 10.53 -12.43
N ARG A 96 -11.55 10.76 -11.34
CA ARG A 96 -11.11 9.72 -10.40
C ARG A 96 -12.25 8.85 -9.86
N LYS A 97 -13.40 9.45 -9.51
CA LYS A 97 -14.58 8.73 -9.01
C LYS A 97 -15.10 7.68 -10.00
N ARG A 98 -15.08 7.99 -11.31
CA ARG A 98 -15.44 7.04 -12.35
C ARG A 98 -14.49 5.85 -12.38
N TYR A 99 -13.20 6.10 -12.24
CA TYR A 99 -12.20 5.04 -12.25
C TYR A 99 -12.22 4.20 -10.98
N GLN A 100 -12.48 4.81 -9.83
CA GLN A 100 -12.76 4.09 -8.58
C GLN A 100 -13.96 3.13 -8.73
N GLU A 101 -15.07 3.59 -9.34
CA GLU A 101 -16.24 2.74 -9.56
C GLU A 101 -15.94 1.60 -10.56
N ILE A 102 -15.16 1.85 -11.61
CA ILE A 102 -14.71 0.79 -12.52
C ILE A 102 -13.86 -0.23 -11.77
N ALA A 103 -12.92 0.20 -10.96
CA ALA A 103 -12.04 -0.66 -10.17
C ALA A 103 -12.85 -1.49 -9.16
N ARG A 104 -13.81 -0.88 -8.46
CA ARG A 104 -14.74 -1.58 -7.56
C ARG A 104 -15.49 -2.71 -8.26
N ARG A 105 -16.02 -2.44 -9.47
CA ARG A 105 -16.74 -3.45 -10.27
C ARG A 105 -15.82 -4.56 -10.79
N LEU A 106 -14.55 -4.29 -11.02
CA LEU A 106 -13.56 -5.29 -11.40
C LEU A 106 -13.10 -6.12 -10.20
N ALA A 107 -13.02 -5.52 -9.00
CA ALA A 107 -12.71 -6.21 -7.75
C ALA A 107 -13.86 -7.15 -7.31
N ASP A 108 -15.12 -6.78 -7.62
CA ASP A 108 -16.29 -7.66 -7.46
C ASP A 108 -17.01 -7.85 -8.79
N PRO A 109 -16.57 -8.81 -9.62
CA PRO A 109 -17.13 -9.05 -10.94
C PRO A 109 -18.35 -9.98 -10.94
N ARG A 110 -18.99 -10.23 -9.79
CA ARG A 110 -20.24 -11.02 -9.72
C ARG A 110 -21.32 -10.37 -10.59
N GLY A 111 -22.04 -11.18 -11.36
CA GLY A 111 -23.06 -10.71 -12.29
C GLY A 111 -22.55 -10.03 -13.58
N LEU A 112 -21.23 -9.85 -13.77
CA LEU A 112 -20.67 -9.33 -15.01
C LEU A 112 -20.36 -10.45 -16.00
N SER A 113 -20.71 -10.28 -17.28
CA SER A 113 -20.21 -11.12 -18.38
C SER A 113 -18.73 -10.82 -18.66
N LEU A 114 -18.05 -11.70 -19.40
CA LEU A 114 -16.65 -11.46 -19.85
C LEU A 114 -16.57 -10.22 -20.74
N ALA A 115 -17.56 -9.99 -21.61
CA ALA A 115 -17.63 -8.82 -22.48
C ALA A 115 -17.77 -7.50 -21.66
N GLN A 116 -18.52 -7.54 -20.57
CA GLN A 116 -18.64 -6.37 -19.66
C GLN A 116 -17.33 -6.11 -18.91
N VAL A 117 -16.66 -7.16 -18.42
CA VAL A 117 -15.32 -7.00 -17.83
C VAL A 117 -14.36 -6.39 -18.83
N ASP A 118 -14.32 -6.90 -20.07
CA ASP A 118 -13.45 -6.36 -21.12
C ASP A 118 -13.77 -4.90 -21.46
N SER A 119 -15.06 -4.53 -21.50
CA SER A 119 -15.49 -3.15 -21.67
C SER A 119 -15.01 -2.24 -20.53
N LEU A 120 -15.13 -2.68 -19.28
CA LEU A 120 -14.65 -1.94 -18.11
C LEU A 120 -13.13 -1.75 -18.14
N THR A 121 -12.36 -2.78 -18.52
CA THR A 121 -10.90 -2.67 -18.63
C THR A 121 -10.43 -1.74 -19.74
N ARG A 122 -11.24 -1.58 -20.82
CA ARG A 122 -10.97 -0.57 -21.86
C ARG A 122 -11.27 0.85 -21.40
N ALA A 123 -12.29 1.02 -20.58
CA ALA A 123 -12.72 2.33 -20.09
C ALA A 123 -11.99 2.78 -18.81
N GLY A 124 -11.38 1.83 -18.10
CA GLY A 124 -10.71 2.04 -16.82
C GLY A 124 -9.28 2.51 -16.92
N LYS A 125 -8.70 2.78 -15.76
CA LYS A 125 -7.28 3.04 -15.53
C LYS A 125 -6.80 2.10 -14.44
N ALA A 126 -5.56 1.63 -14.52
CA ALA A 126 -4.98 0.82 -13.46
C ALA A 126 -4.70 1.69 -12.23
N ILE A 127 -5.19 1.28 -11.07
CA ILE A 127 -4.90 1.95 -9.81
C ILE A 127 -3.75 1.21 -9.13
N VAL A 128 -2.72 1.96 -8.76
CA VAL A 128 -1.46 1.41 -8.28
C VAL A 128 -1.07 2.08 -6.97
N ILE A 129 -0.81 1.31 -5.92
CA ILE A 129 -0.27 1.83 -4.66
C ILE A 129 1.25 1.71 -4.65
N LEU A 130 1.91 2.74 -4.14
CA LEU A 130 3.28 2.72 -3.68
C LEU A 130 3.29 3.17 -2.22
N SER A 131 3.55 2.24 -1.32
CA SER A 131 3.68 2.51 0.10
C SER A 131 5.14 2.40 0.55
N ASN A 132 5.48 3.15 1.58
CA ASN A 132 6.85 3.36 2.00
C ASN A 132 6.95 3.41 3.52
N ASN A 133 8.11 3.04 4.06
CA ASN A 133 8.53 3.36 5.42
C ASN A 133 7.56 2.87 6.51
N ILE A 134 7.01 1.66 6.39
CA ILE A 134 6.23 1.05 7.48
C ILE A 134 7.14 0.79 8.68
N HIS A 135 8.33 0.25 8.45
CA HIS A 135 9.40 0.23 9.44
C HIS A 135 10.15 1.55 9.37
N SER A 136 9.98 2.41 10.33
CA SER A 136 10.49 3.80 10.27
C SER A 136 12.01 3.93 10.23
N THR A 137 12.74 2.89 10.63
CA THR A 137 14.21 2.78 10.48
C THR A 137 14.66 2.60 9.02
N GLU A 138 13.74 2.22 8.13
CA GLU A 138 13.96 1.97 6.71
C GLU A 138 13.73 3.27 5.92
N ILE A 139 14.56 4.26 6.17
CA ILE A 139 14.32 5.67 5.86
C ILE A 139 14.41 6.03 4.38
N GLY A 140 15.04 5.18 3.54
CA GLY A 140 15.34 5.48 2.13
C GLY A 140 14.11 5.86 1.33
N SER A 141 13.09 5.03 1.40
CA SER A 141 11.88 5.17 0.60
C SER A 141 11.11 6.45 0.90
N SER A 142 11.03 6.88 2.17
CA SER A 142 10.40 8.14 2.54
C SER A 142 11.15 9.37 2.02
N GLN A 143 12.46 9.26 1.75
CA GLN A 143 13.23 10.32 1.09
C GLN A 143 13.04 10.25 -0.44
N MET A 144 13.05 9.05 -1.01
CA MET A 144 12.89 8.80 -2.45
C MET A 144 11.57 9.33 -3.00
N VAL A 145 10.47 9.26 -2.25
CA VAL A 145 9.13 9.68 -2.73
C VAL A 145 9.09 11.13 -3.20
N MET A 146 9.92 12.01 -2.63
CA MET A 146 9.98 13.42 -3.04
C MET A 146 10.52 13.56 -4.46
N GLU A 147 11.60 12.85 -4.78
CA GLU A 147 12.18 12.84 -6.13
C GLU A 147 11.27 12.15 -7.14
N LEU A 148 10.68 11.01 -6.77
CA LEU A 148 9.73 10.31 -7.64
C LEU A 148 8.52 11.19 -7.97
N ALA A 149 7.92 11.83 -6.98
CA ALA A 149 6.78 12.74 -7.18
C ALA A 149 7.16 13.90 -8.10
N HIS A 150 8.32 14.54 -7.85
CA HIS A 150 8.84 15.61 -8.70
C HIS A 150 9.03 15.14 -10.14
N GLN A 151 9.70 14.00 -10.36
CA GLN A 151 9.92 13.43 -11.69
C GLN A 151 8.59 13.22 -12.44
N LEU A 152 7.58 12.65 -11.79
CA LEU A 152 6.29 12.35 -12.41
C LEU A 152 5.48 13.61 -12.75
N VAL A 153 5.47 14.62 -11.87
CA VAL A 153 4.69 15.84 -12.12
C VAL A 153 5.34 16.78 -13.13
N THR A 154 6.68 16.70 -13.29
CA THR A 154 7.45 17.49 -14.25
C THR A 154 7.75 16.78 -15.56
N ALA A 155 7.44 15.48 -15.66
CA ALA A 155 7.72 14.69 -16.86
C ALA A 155 7.15 15.32 -18.12
N ALA A 156 7.98 15.42 -19.15
CA ALA A 156 7.62 15.90 -20.48
C ALA A 156 7.93 14.86 -21.59
N ASP A 157 8.43 13.69 -21.21
CA ASP A 157 8.67 12.61 -22.15
C ASP A 157 7.36 11.86 -22.47
N PRO A 158 7.16 11.46 -23.74
CA PRO A 158 5.91 10.85 -24.18
C PRO A 158 5.55 9.54 -23.48
N ASP A 159 6.55 8.76 -23.05
CA ASP A 159 6.33 7.46 -22.41
C ASP A 159 5.79 7.64 -20.99
N THR A 160 6.37 8.52 -20.19
CA THR A 160 5.85 8.84 -18.85
C THR A 160 4.48 9.49 -18.94
N GLU A 161 4.24 10.40 -19.88
CA GLU A 161 2.91 10.99 -20.09
C GLU A 161 1.86 9.93 -20.45
N ARG A 162 2.18 9.01 -21.34
CA ARG A 162 1.30 7.89 -21.72
C ARG A 162 1.01 6.97 -20.51
N ARG A 163 2.03 6.64 -19.73
CA ARG A 163 1.89 5.80 -18.52
C ARG A 163 1.03 6.49 -17.47
N LEU A 164 1.24 7.78 -17.20
CA LEU A 164 0.36 8.57 -16.33
C LEU A 164 -1.07 8.69 -16.87
N GLY A 165 -1.25 8.66 -18.18
CA GLY A 165 -2.57 8.57 -18.83
C GLY A 165 -3.27 7.22 -18.61
N ASN A 166 -2.54 6.16 -18.30
CA ASN A 166 -3.02 4.79 -18.11
C ASN A 166 -3.15 4.36 -16.65
N VAL A 167 -2.51 5.07 -15.72
CA VAL A 167 -2.39 4.72 -14.31
C VAL A 167 -2.83 5.86 -13.42
N ILE A 168 -3.42 5.53 -12.28
CA ILE A 168 -3.59 6.42 -11.12
C ILE A 168 -2.69 5.87 -10.02
N LEU A 169 -1.63 6.61 -9.68
CA LEU A 169 -0.68 6.25 -8.63
C LEU A 169 -1.13 6.84 -7.30
N LEU A 170 -1.30 5.98 -6.32
CA LEU A 170 -1.53 6.30 -4.92
C LEU A 170 -0.19 6.19 -4.19
N LEU A 171 0.43 7.31 -3.90
CA LEU A 171 1.73 7.40 -3.25
C LEU A 171 1.54 7.69 -1.76
N VAL A 172 1.87 6.73 -0.90
CA VAL A 172 1.88 6.88 0.56
C VAL A 172 3.31 7.16 1.01
N PRO A 173 3.64 8.38 1.46
CA PRO A 173 5.01 8.76 1.78
C PRO A 173 5.59 8.01 2.99
N SER A 174 4.75 7.62 3.92
CA SER A 174 5.10 6.75 5.04
C SER A 174 3.84 6.07 5.57
N LEU A 175 3.87 4.75 5.75
CA LEU A 175 2.83 4.00 6.46
C LEU A 175 2.94 4.17 7.99
N ASN A 176 4.08 4.69 8.47
CA ASN A 176 4.37 4.93 9.88
C ASN A 176 4.87 6.38 10.09
N PRO A 177 4.00 7.39 9.91
CA PRO A 177 4.38 8.79 10.05
C PRO A 177 4.98 9.14 11.41
N ASP A 178 4.41 8.60 12.48
CA ASP A 178 4.84 8.85 13.85
C ASP A 178 6.25 8.30 14.10
N GLY A 179 6.50 7.07 13.68
CA GLY A 179 7.82 6.45 13.77
C GLY A 179 8.87 7.17 12.91
N GLN A 180 8.50 7.61 11.72
CA GLN A 180 9.39 8.37 10.83
C GLN A 180 9.84 9.70 11.47
N ILE A 181 8.94 10.40 12.17
CA ILE A 181 9.28 11.60 12.93
C ILE A 181 10.24 11.23 14.06
N MET A 182 9.93 10.20 14.85
CA MET A 182 10.75 9.75 15.99
C MET A 182 12.18 9.40 15.55
N GLU A 183 12.32 8.60 14.51
CA GLU A 183 13.63 8.15 14.00
C GLU A 183 14.45 9.32 13.44
N THR A 184 13.81 10.23 12.71
CA THR A 184 14.49 11.40 12.15
C THR A 184 14.96 12.35 13.25
N GLU A 185 14.13 12.61 14.26
CA GLU A 185 14.49 13.44 15.41
C GLU A 185 15.61 12.80 16.23
N TRP A 186 15.54 11.47 16.46
CA TRP A 186 16.61 10.73 17.13
C TRP A 186 17.92 10.79 16.37
N TYR A 187 17.91 10.53 15.06
CA TYR A 187 19.08 10.59 14.22
C TYR A 187 19.73 11.98 14.26
N ARG A 188 18.96 13.04 14.03
CA ARG A 188 19.42 14.44 14.03
C ARG A 188 20.08 14.85 15.36
N LYS A 189 19.57 14.32 16.48
CA LYS A 189 20.13 14.58 17.81
C LYS A 189 21.56 14.08 17.96
N TRP A 190 21.91 12.98 17.28
CA TRP A 190 23.19 12.30 17.50
C TRP A 190 24.16 12.42 16.33
N VAL A 191 23.80 13.06 15.22
CA VAL A 191 24.70 13.33 14.10
C VAL A 191 25.95 14.07 14.58
N GLY A 192 27.15 13.62 14.12
CA GLY A 192 28.44 14.19 14.49
C GLY A 192 28.94 13.80 15.88
N THR A 193 28.25 12.88 16.57
CA THR A 193 28.67 12.36 17.88
C THR A 193 29.10 10.88 17.76
N PRO A 194 29.72 10.28 18.78
CA PRO A 194 30.02 8.85 18.80
C PRO A 194 28.77 7.94 18.73
N TYR A 195 27.59 8.49 18.93
CA TYR A 195 26.30 7.77 18.89
C TYR A 195 25.56 7.91 17.55
N GLU A 196 26.18 8.54 16.54
CA GLU A 196 25.61 8.72 15.21
C GLU A 196 25.18 7.39 14.58
N GLY A 197 23.94 7.33 14.09
CA GLY A 197 23.35 6.13 13.49
C GLY A 197 23.08 5.00 14.49
N GLY A 198 23.13 5.28 15.79
CA GLY A 198 22.73 4.34 16.85
C GLY A 198 21.22 4.16 16.90
N ARG A 199 20.80 2.95 17.25
CA ARG A 199 19.36 2.63 17.35
C ARG A 199 18.68 3.45 18.44
N MET A 200 17.45 3.85 18.18
CA MET A 200 16.55 4.45 19.15
C MET A 200 16.25 3.45 20.29
N PRO A 201 16.19 3.86 21.57
CA PRO A 201 15.95 2.94 22.69
C PRO A 201 14.45 2.58 22.86
N TRP A 202 13.58 3.06 22.00
CA TRP A 202 12.17 2.76 21.96
C TRP A 202 11.83 1.91 20.75
N LEU A 203 10.59 1.40 20.71
CA LEU A 203 10.03 0.88 19.48
C LEU A 203 9.91 2.00 18.44
N TYR A 204 10.08 1.67 17.19
CA TYR A 204 9.96 2.60 16.06
C TYR A 204 8.50 2.99 15.75
N HIS A 205 7.58 2.58 16.58
CA HIS A 205 6.15 2.94 16.55
C HIS A 205 5.57 2.91 17.98
N HIS A 206 4.43 3.58 18.18
CA HIS A 206 3.75 3.64 19.49
C HIS A 206 2.65 2.59 19.69
N TYR A 207 2.38 1.74 18.74
CA TYR A 207 1.11 1.06 18.57
C TYR A 207 1.02 -0.26 19.33
N ALA A 208 1.92 -1.16 19.04
CA ALA A 208 1.90 -2.51 19.59
C ALA A 208 3.31 -2.91 20.04
N GLY A 209 3.40 -3.93 20.87
CA GLY A 209 4.67 -4.48 21.31
C GLY A 209 5.34 -5.40 20.26
N HIS A 210 4.88 -5.39 19.02
CA HIS A 210 5.40 -6.20 17.93
C HIS A 210 5.46 -5.39 16.63
N ASP A 211 5.86 -6.02 15.54
CA ASP A 211 6.00 -5.44 14.22
C ASP A 211 4.65 -4.91 13.67
N ASP A 212 4.60 -3.65 13.25
CA ASP A 212 3.42 -3.03 12.63
C ASP A 212 3.11 -3.63 11.26
N ASN A 213 4.07 -4.27 10.59
CA ASN A 213 3.87 -5.06 9.38
C ASN A 213 3.35 -6.49 9.67
N ARG A 214 2.71 -6.72 10.82
CA ARG A 214 2.00 -7.96 11.18
C ARG A 214 0.53 -7.69 11.56
N ASP A 215 0.06 -6.46 11.39
CA ASP A 215 -1.28 -6.01 11.80
C ASP A 215 -2.33 -6.04 10.67
N TRP A 216 -1.96 -6.43 9.44
CA TRP A 216 -2.81 -6.27 8.25
C TRP A 216 -4.03 -7.20 8.17
N TYR A 217 -4.20 -8.11 9.10
CA TYR A 217 -5.41 -8.91 9.28
C TYR A 217 -6.15 -8.57 10.59
N MET A 218 -5.42 -8.10 11.63
CA MET A 218 -6.00 -7.74 12.94
C MET A 218 -6.49 -6.31 13.01
N LEU A 219 -5.91 -5.40 12.22
CA LEU A 219 -6.27 -3.99 12.12
C LEU A 219 -6.42 -3.32 13.49
N THR A 220 -5.44 -3.51 14.37
CA THR A 220 -5.44 -2.92 15.71
C THR A 220 -4.97 -1.47 15.71
N GLN A 221 -4.20 -1.08 14.68
CA GLN A 221 -3.61 0.24 14.53
C GLN A 221 -4.50 1.15 13.68
N LYS A 222 -4.45 2.46 13.95
CA LYS A 222 -5.22 3.45 13.17
C LYS A 222 -4.74 3.53 11.73
N GLU A 223 -3.43 3.42 11.53
CA GLU A 223 -2.74 3.51 10.26
C GLU A 223 -3.13 2.36 9.34
N THR A 224 -3.08 1.12 9.83
CA THR A 224 -3.49 -0.07 9.07
C THR A 224 -4.98 -0.05 8.73
N LYS A 225 -5.84 0.42 9.67
CA LYS A 225 -7.28 0.63 9.39
C LYS A 225 -7.53 1.67 8.31
N ALA A 226 -6.86 2.82 8.39
CA ALA A 226 -7.03 3.89 7.42
C ALA A 226 -6.60 3.45 6.02
N MET A 227 -5.45 2.80 5.91
CA MET A 227 -4.95 2.31 4.62
C MET A 227 -5.79 1.15 4.07
N THR A 228 -6.24 0.23 4.92
CA THR A 228 -7.15 -0.87 4.54
C THR A 228 -8.47 -0.33 3.99
N ARG A 229 -9.08 0.67 4.65
CA ARG A 229 -10.27 1.35 4.14
C ARG A 229 -10.00 1.98 2.78
N THR A 230 -8.92 2.74 2.65
CA THR A 230 -8.51 3.38 1.39
C THR A 230 -8.36 2.35 0.28
N ALA A 231 -7.66 1.23 0.54
CA ALA A 231 -7.39 0.22 -0.47
C ALA A 231 -8.64 -0.60 -0.84
N TYR A 232 -9.41 -1.10 0.15
CA TYR A 232 -10.42 -2.14 -0.10
C TYR A 232 -11.87 -1.63 -0.06
N LYS A 233 -12.11 -0.38 0.36
CA LYS A 233 -13.46 0.22 0.37
C LYS A 233 -13.56 1.43 -0.58
N GLU A 234 -12.45 2.07 -0.96
CA GLU A 234 -12.47 3.32 -1.71
C GLU A 234 -11.82 3.23 -3.10
N TRP A 235 -10.63 2.60 -3.22
CA TRP A 235 -9.83 2.65 -4.46
C TRP A 235 -9.73 1.35 -5.24
N PHE A 236 -9.75 0.18 -4.59
CA PHE A 236 -9.70 -1.15 -5.22
C PHE A 236 -8.52 -1.30 -6.20
N PRO A 237 -7.26 -1.16 -5.74
CA PRO A 237 -6.09 -1.14 -6.61
C PRO A 237 -5.86 -2.48 -7.30
N GLN A 238 -5.16 -2.46 -8.42
CA GLN A 238 -4.74 -3.65 -9.13
C GLN A 238 -3.32 -4.09 -8.75
N VAL A 239 -2.45 -3.11 -8.40
CA VAL A 239 -1.05 -3.39 -8.05
C VAL A 239 -0.69 -2.62 -6.79
N TRP A 240 0.09 -3.26 -5.90
CA TRP A 240 0.64 -2.64 -4.70
C TRP A 240 2.13 -2.98 -4.58
N LEU A 241 2.98 -1.98 -4.49
CA LEU A 241 4.40 -2.13 -4.14
C LEU A 241 4.63 -1.50 -2.77
N ASP A 242 5.17 -2.28 -1.83
CA ASP A 242 5.71 -1.76 -0.58
C ASP A 242 7.24 -1.78 -0.60
N VAL A 243 7.86 -0.73 -0.05
CA VAL A 243 9.30 -0.54 -0.12
C VAL A 243 9.91 -0.65 1.27
N HIS A 244 10.82 -1.62 1.41
CA HIS A 244 11.50 -1.98 2.64
C HIS A 244 13.02 -1.89 2.56
N GLN A 245 13.66 -2.07 3.71
CA GLN A 245 15.11 -2.23 3.79
C GLN A 245 15.49 -3.42 4.69
N MET A 246 16.37 -4.26 4.17
CA MET A 246 16.93 -5.41 4.85
C MET A 246 18.30 -5.11 5.49
N GLY A 247 18.95 -6.12 6.04
CA GLY A 247 20.30 -6.01 6.63
C GLY A 247 21.36 -5.49 5.65
N SER A 248 22.38 -4.81 6.19
CA SER A 248 23.36 -4.04 5.43
C SER A 248 24.40 -4.88 4.68
N SER A 249 24.73 -6.10 5.13
CA SER A 249 25.88 -6.89 4.65
C SER A 249 25.56 -7.87 3.53
N GLY A 250 24.29 -7.95 3.08
CA GLY A 250 23.82 -8.87 2.05
C GLY A 250 23.79 -8.28 0.63
N PRO A 251 22.95 -8.84 -0.24
CA PRO A 251 22.60 -8.23 -1.52
C PRO A 251 22.13 -6.77 -1.35
N ARG A 252 22.22 -5.97 -2.42
CA ARG A 252 21.86 -4.54 -2.32
C ARG A 252 20.35 -4.31 -2.44
N ILE A 253 19.68 -5.17 -3.21
CA ILE A 253 18.22 -5.15 -3.35
C ILE A 253 17.69 -6.56 -3.61
N PHE A 254 16.60 -6.91 -2.93
CA PHE A 254 15.73 -8.01 -3.28
C PHE A 254 14.59 -7.49 -4.17
N VAL A 255 14.28 -8.24 -5.23
CA VAL A 255 13.09 -8.06 -6.06
C VAL A 255 12.45 -9.44 -6.32
N PRO A 256 11.12 -9.55 -6.50
CA PRO A 256 10.50 -10.82 -6.89
C PRO A 256 11.13 -11.43 -8.16
N PRO A 257 11.10 -12.76 -8.30
CA PRO A 257 10.31 -13.77 -7.58
C PRO A 257 10.70 -13.97 -6.11
N TYR A 258 9.68 -14.28 -5.29
CA TYR A 258 9.86 -14.69 -3.91
C TYR A 258 10.53 -16.08 -3.78
N ALA A 259 11.09 -16.36 -2.61
CA ALA A 259 11.50 -17.71 -2.24
C ALA A 259 10.28 -18.56 -1.79
N ASP A 260 10.43 -19.89 -1.81
CA ASP A 260 9.40 -20.76 -1.25
C ASP A 260 9.31 -20.68 0.29
N PRO A 261 8.11 -20.90 0.85
CA PRO A 261 6.85 -21.18 0.18
C PRO A 261 6.08 -19.94 -0.25
N ILE A 262 5.25 -20.10 -1.27
CA ILE A 262 4.18 -19.17 -1.61
C ILE A 262 2.85 -19.72 -1.11
N ALA A 263 1.85 -18.85 -0.90
CA ALA A 263 0.53 -19.24 -0.44
C ALA A 263 -0.21 -20.07 -1.49
N PRO A 264 -0.54 -21.36 -1.22
CA PRO A 264 -1.17 -22.24 -2.21
C PRO A 264 -2.62 -21.87 -2.51
N SER A 265 -3.27 -21.08 -1.66
CA SER A 265 -4.63 -20.56 -1.86
C SER A 265 -4.68 -19.37 -2.81
N VAL A 266 -3.57 -18.68 -3.02
CA VAL A 266 -3.47 -17.55 -3.96
C VAL A 266 -3.38 -18.05 -5.40
N SER A 267 -4.04 -17.33 -6.33
CA SER A 267 -4.06 -17.71 -7.74
C SER A 267 -2.67 -17.76 -8.36
N PRO A 268 -2.35 -18.75 -9.20
CA PRO A 268 -1.08 -18.77 -9.96
C PRO A 268 -0.87 -17.53 -10.84
N LEU A 269 -1.94 -16.87 -11.27
CA LEU A 269 -1.86 -15.63 -12.05
C LEU A 269 -1.19 -14.49 -11.26
N MET A 270 -1.43 -14.43 -9.95
CA MET A 270 -0.78 -13.50 -9.03
C MET A 270 0.74 -13.59 -9.15
N TRP A 271 1.28 -14.77 -8.98
CA TRP A 271 2.73 -15.02 -9.01
C TRP A 271 3.36 -14.66 -10.35
N ARG A 272 2.64 -14.90 -11.48
CA ARG A 272 3.15 -14.54 -12.81
C ARG A 272 3.18 -13.03 -13.02
N GLY A 273 2.17 -12.30 -12.54
CA GLY A 273 2.13 -10.83 -12.62
C GLY A 273 3.20 -10.17 -11.75
N ILE A 274 3.38 -10.64 -10.52
CA ILE A 274 4.43 -10.16 -9.61
C ILE A 274 5.82 -10.42 -10.19
N ASN A 275 6.06 -11.63 -10.70
CA ASN A 275 7.34 -12.00 -11.29
C ASN A 275 7.67 -11.19 -12.55
N LEU A 276 6.67 -10.82 -13.35
CA LEU A 276 6.85 -9.92 -14.49
C LEU A 276 7.37 -8.55 -14.04
N ILE A 277 6.77 -7.99 -12.99
CA ILE A 277 7.19 -6.69 -12.42
C ILE A 277 8.60 -6.81 -11.84
N GLY A 278 8.87 -7.81 -11.01
CA GLY A 278 10.18 -8.02 -10.38
C GLY A 278 11.30 -8.26 -11.37
N SER A 279 11.04 -9.04 -12.42
CA SER A 279 12.02 -9.29 -13.49
C SER A 279 12.34 -8.01 -14.28
N ASN A 280 11.35 -7.13 -14.53
CA ASN A 280 11.62 -5.84 -15.15
C ASN A 280 12.42 -4.91 -14.23
N MET A 281 12.14 -4.92 -12.91
CA MET A 281 12.95 -4.17 -11.94
C MET A 281 14.41 -4.62 -11.98
N ALA A 282 14.66 -5.94 -11.92
CA ALA A 282 16.00 -6.50 -12.01
C ALA A 282 16.71 -6.07 -13.30
N TRP A 283 16.02 -6.17 -14.44
CA TRP A 283 16.56 -5.78 -15.74
C TRP A 283 16.93 -4.29 -15.79
N ARG A 284 16.04 -3.39 -15.32
CA ARG A 284 16.31 -1.94 -15.31
C ARG A 284 17.45 -1.56 -14.39
N LEU A 285 17.58 -2.22 -13.24
CA LEU A 285 18.72 -2.04 -12.34
C LEU A 285 20.04 -2.46 -12.99
N GLU A 286 20.09 -3.62 -13.63
CA GLU A 286 21.30 -4.07 -14.35
C GLU A 286 21.65 -3.14 -15.53
N GLN A 287 20.66 -2.66 -16.30
CA GLN A 287 20.89 -1.66 -17.37
C GLN A 287 21.46 -0.34 -16.84
N ALA A 288 21.10 0.04 -15.61
CA ALA A 288 21.63 1.21 -14.93
C ALA A 288 22.99 0.96 -14.25
N GLY A 289 23.58 -0.22 -14.41
CA GLY A 289 24.85 -0.59 -13.80
C GLY A 289 24.78 -0.83 -12.30
N LYS A 290 23.59 -1.08 -11.74
CA LYS A 290 23.36 -1.31 -10.31
C LYS A 290 23.57 -2.79 -9.98
N ALA A 291 24.68 -3.12 -9.32
CA ALA A 291 25.01 -4.47 -8.89
C ALA A 291 24.32 -4.88 -7.59
N GLY A 292 24.26 -6.19 -7.29
CA GLY A 292 23.75 -6.70 -6.02
C GLY A 292 22.25 -6.96 -6.02
N VAL A 293 21.63 -7.13 -7.19
CA VAL A 293 20.22 -7.47 -7.35
C VAL A 293 20.02 -8.96 -7.15
N VAL A 294 19.16 -9.35 -6.21
CA VAL A 294 18.84 -10.76 -5.90
C VAL A 294 17.33 -11.01 -6.01
N SER A 295 16.97 -12.22 -6.42
CA SER A 295 15.60 -12.74 -6.35
C SER A 295 15.59 -14.12 -5.68
N GLN A 296 14.41 -14.65 -5.35
CA GLN A 296 14.26 -15.96 -4.67
C GLN A 296 15.15 -16.07 -3.41
N TYR A 297 15.13 -15.02 -2.60
CA TYR A 297 16.03 -14.85 -1.47
C TYR A 297 15.25 -14.47 -0.21
N VAL A 298 15.47 -15.18 0.88
CA VAL A 298 14.93 -14.97 2.24
C VAL A 298 13.41 -14.82 2.30
N PHE A 299 12.86 -13.83 1.60
CA PHE A 299 11.47 -13.42 1.65
C PHE A 299 10.58 -14.41 0.91
N ASP A 300 9.54 -14.89 1.59
CA ASP A 300 8.49 -15.74 1.04
C ASP A 300 7.13 -15.00 1.04
N ALA A 301 6.15 -15.52 0.32
CA ALA A 301 4.84 -14.92 0.16
C ALA A 301 3.75 -15.89 0.62
N TYR A 302 3.77 -16.22 1.90
CA TYR A 302 2.88 -17.19 2.50
C TYR A 302 1.97 -16.61 3.58
N TYR A 303 2.46 -15.64 4.37
CA TYR A 303 1.79 -15.09 5.54
C TYR A 303 0.78 -13.99 5.16
N PRO A 304 -0.53 -14.09 5.50
CA PRO A 304 -1.55 -13.13 5.06
C PRO A 304 -1.61 -11.84 5.88
N GLY A 305 -0.70 -11.62 6.80
CA GLY A 305 -0.76 -10.52 7.77
C GLY A 305 0.22 -9.39 7.55
N SER A 306 1.03 -9.41 6.49
CA SER A 306 1.92 -8.31 6.10
C SER A 306 1.29 -7.44 5.01
N VAL A 307 1.83 -6.23 4.85
CA VAL A 307 1.32 -5.23 3.88
C VAL A 307 1.40 -5.70 2.44
N ASP A 308 2.40 -6.51 2.11
CA ASP A 308 2.58 -7.05 0.77
C ASP A 308 1.72 -8.30 0.52
N SER A 309 1.70 -9.24 1.45
CA SER A 309 1.01 -10.53 1.22
C SER A 309 -0.50 -10.44 1.45
N ASN A 310 -0.99 -9.58 2.35
CA ASN A 310 -2.42 -9.41 2.59
C ASN A 310 -3.22 -9.08 1.32
N PRO A 311 -2.75 -8.13 0.46
CA PRO A 311 -3.44 -7.81 -0.79
C PRO A 311 -3.44 -8.95 -1.81
N GLU A 312 -2.45 -9.85 -1.78
CA GLU A 312 -2.40 -11.02 -2.69
C GLU A 312 -3.62 -11.93 -2.52
N PHE A 313 -4.05 -12.16 -1.27
CA PHE A 313 -5.28 -12.92 -0.97
C PHE A 313 -6.56 -12.17 -1.39
N LYS A 314 -6.44 -10.87 -1.71
CA LYS A 314 -7.53 -9.97 -2.14
C LYS A 314 -7.44 -9.59 -3.61
N ASN A 315 -6.77 -10.41 -4.42
CA ASN A 315 -6.68 -10.27 -5.88
C ASN A 315 -5.93 -9.02 -6.37
N ILE A 316 -5.02 -8.48 -5.57
CA ILE A 316 -4.16 -7.34 -5.90
C ILE A 316 -2.74 -7.85 -6.10
N PHE A 317 -2.12 -7.56 -7.25
CA PHE A 317 -0.72 -7.92 -7.53
C PHE A 317 0.20 -7.14 -6.59
N SER A 318 0.47 -7.73 -5.43
CA SER A 318 1.23 -7.08 -4.37
C SER A 318 2.62 -7.67 -4.23
N LEU A 319 3.59 -6.81 -3.97
CA LEU A 319 5.00 -7.23 -3.87
C LEU A 319 5.79 -6.27 -2.98
N ILE A 320 6.88 -6.78 -2.40
CA ILE A 320 7.91 -5.96 -1.77
C ILE A 320 9.17 -5.87 -2.62
N ILE A 321 9.94 -4.81 -2.34
CA ILE A 321 11.38 -4.76 -2.58
C ILE A 321 12.08 -4.45 -1.26
N GLU A 322 13.28 -5.02 -1.10
CA GLU A 322 14.05 -4.89 0.14
C GLU A 322 15.46 -4.43 -0.18
N LEU A 323 15.83 -3.26 0.27
CA LEU A 323 17.14 -2.67 0.01
C LEU A 323 18.09 -2.86 1.18
N ALA A 324 19.38 -3.04 0.91
CA ALA A 324 20.37 -3.05 1.99
C ALA A 324 20.36 -1.72 2.73
N SER A 325 20.25 -1.74 4.05
CA SER A 325 20.28 -0.54 4.88
C SER A 325 21.66 0.12 4.92
N ALA A 326 21.68 1.44 5.05
CA ALA A 326 22.79 2.19 5.62
C ALA A 326 22.53 2.41 7.13
N ARG A 327 23.33 3.24 7.80
CA ARG A 327 23.02 3.69 9.17
C ARG A 327 22.18 4.97 9.11
N MET A 328 20.92 4.85 8.75
CA MET A 328 20.08 5.99 8.40
C MET A 328 20.71 6.77 7.22
N ALA A 329 21.12 8.02 7.40
CA ALA A 329 21.87 8.79 6.40
C ALA A 329 23.38 8.78 6.63
N THR A 330 23.90 7.93 7.51
CA THR A 330 25.34 7.78 7.73
C THR A 330 25.88 6.66 6.83
N PRO A 331 26.88 6.93 5.98
CA PRO A 331 27.47 5.94 5.08
C PRO A 331 28.09 4.76 5.83
N ILE A 332 28.06 3.59 5.20
CA ILE A 332 28.75 2.39 5.66
C ILE A 332 29.76 1.98 4.59
N GLN A 333 30.97 1.61 5.01
CA GLN A 333 31.99 1.02 4.15
C GLN A 333 31.96 -0.50 4.33
N PHE A 334 32.01 -1.25 3.24
CA PHE A 334 32.15 -2.70 3.25
C PHE A 334 33.32 -3.14 2.39
N ASP A 335 34.19 -3.95 2.97
CA ASP A 335 35.11 -4.76 2.19
C ASP A 335 34.38 -6.01 1.63
N ARG A 336 34.88 -6.55 0.51
CA ARG A 336 34.25 -7.70 -0.16
C ARG A 336 34.04 -8.92 0.76
N ASN A 337 34.96 -9.14 1.67
CA ASN A 337 34.93 -10.27 2.63
C ASN A 337 33.97 -10.05 3.82
N GLU A 338 33.46 -8.84 4.00
CA GLU A 338 32.41 -8.53 4.98
C GLU A 338 30.99 -8.76 4.44
N LEU A 339 30.89 -8.95 3.11
CA LEU A 339 29.61 -9.25 2.47
C LEU A 339 29.28 -10.72 2.63
N SER A 340 28.05 -10.99 3.07
CA SER A 340 27.58 -12.34 3.35
C SER A 340 26.28 -12.64 2.61
N ALA A 341 26.16 -13.86 2.13
CA ALA A 341 24.87 -14.46 1.89
C ALA A 341 24.35 -14.94 3.25
N GLY A 342 23.14 -14.86 3.49
CA GLY A 342 22.69 -15.24 4.83
C GLY A 342 21.29 -15.78 4.79
N GLY A 343 21.08 -16.83 4.06
CA GLY A 343 19.74 -17.31 4.14
C GLY A 343 19.22 -18.17 2.99
N LYS A 344 17.94 -18.37 3.02
CA LYS A 344 17.17 -19.10 2.04
C LYS A 344 17.40 -18.52 0.63
N GLY A 345 17.73 -19.36 -0.33
CA GLY A 345 17.90 -18.95 -1.73
C GLY A 345 19.32 -18.50 -2.13
N LEU A 346 20.21 -18.18 -1.19
CA LEU A 346 21.60 -17.78 -1.48
C LEU A 346 22.53 -18.32 -0.39
N ALA A 347 23.15 -19.48 -0.64
CA ALA A 347 24.00 -20.14 0.33
C ALA A 347 25.34 -19.42 0.55
N GLU A 348 25.90 -18.83 -0.52
CA GLU A 348 27.16 -18.10 -0.51
C GLU A 348 27.02 -16.80 -1.32
N TYR A 349 27.78 -15.78 -0.93
CA TYR A 349 27.78 -14.48 -1.64
C TYR A 349 28.63 -14.56 -2.92
N GLN A 350 28.08 -15.24 -3.93
CA GLN A 350 28.73 -15.49 -5.21
C GLN A 350 27.74 -15.45 -6.35
N VAL A 351 28.21 -15.49 -7.57
CA VAL A 351 27.39 -15.51 -8.78
C VAL A 351 26.52 -16.76 -8.81
N THR A 352 25.21 -16.57 -8.90
CA THR A 352 24.20 -17.62 -9.07
C THR A 352 23.13 -17.13 -10.05
N THR A 353 22.22 -18.03 -10.50
CA THR A 353 21.14 -17.66 -11.42
C THR A 353 20.23 -16.56 -10.90
N ASN A 354 19.97 -16.53 -9.59
CA ASN A 354 19.15 -15.54 -8.92
C ASN A 354 19.94 -14.35 -8.35
N PHE A 355 21.28 -14.35 -8.50
CA PHE A 355 22.20 -13.30 -8.08
C PHE A 355 23.36 -13.17 -9.08
N PRO A 356 23.10 -12.76 -10.33
CA PRO A 356 24.09 -12.83 -11.42
C PRO A 356 25.22 -11.80 -11.33
N ASN A 357 25.04 -10.70 -10.59
CA ASN A 357 25.97 -9.59 -10.49
C ASN A 357 26.14 -9.15 -9.03
N PRO A 358 26.90 -9.90 -8.19
CA PRO A 358 27.16 -9.52 -6.80
C PRO A 358 27.84 -8.16 -6.68
N TRP A 359 27.37 -7.32 -5.75
CA TRP A 359 28.00 -6.04 -5.46
C TRP A 359 29.42 -6.27 -4.88
N PRO A 360 30.46 -5.57 -5.40
CA PRO A 360 31.84 -5.88 -5.04
C PRO A 360 32.30 -5.35 -3.66
N GLY A 361 31.47 -4.61 -2.97
CA GLY A 361 31.85 -3.81 -1.80
C GLY A 361 32.09 -2.34 -2.14
N GLY A 362 32.39 -1.55 -1.14
CA GLY A 362 32.57 -0.11 -1.27
C GLY A 362 31.75 0.67 -0.25
N VAL A 363 31.59 1.96 -0.49
CA VAL A 363 30.74 2.81 0.34
C VAL A 363 29.29 2.61 -0.06
N TRP A 364 28.40 2.44 0.92
CA TRP A 364 26.96 2.35 0.75
C TRP A 364 26.26 3.49 1.50
N ARG A 365 25.45 4.25 0.81
CA ARG A 365 24.87 5.52 1.28
C ARG A 365 23.36 5.52 1.17
N LEU A 366 22.70 6.44 1.85
CA LEU A 366 21.28 6.73 1.64
C LEU A 366 20.99 7.07 0.18
N ARG A 367 21.86 7.84 -0.49
CA ARG A 367 21.70 8.16 -1.91
C ARG A 367 21.67 6.91 -2.80
N ASP A 368 22.55 5.94 -2.52
CA ASP A 368 22.57 4.70 -3.27
C ASP A 368 21.26 3.92 -3.12
N ILE A 369 20.73 3.85 -1.89
CA ILE A 369 19.43 3.23 -1.60
C ILE A 369 18.34 3.88 -2.44
N MET A 370 18.21 5.20 -2.39
CA MET A 370 17.21 5.96 -3.13
C MET A 370 17.32 5.78 -4.64
N ASP A 371 18.54 5.69 -5.18
CA ASP A 371 18.75 5.45 -6.62
C ASP A 371 18.18 4.11 -7.08
N TYR A 372 18.40 3.05 -6.29
CA TYR A 372 17.83 1.72 -6.58
C TYR A 372 16.31 1.74 -6.47
N GLU A 373 15.77 2.39 -5.44
CA GLU A 373 14.31 2.54 -5.23
C GLU A 373 13.63 3.28 -6.38
N LEU A 374 14.22 4.40 -6.84
CA LEU A 374 13.71 5.18 -7.98
C LEU A 374 13.65 4.34 -9.25
N ILE A 375 14.70 3.57 -9.54
CA ILE A 375 14.72 2.69 -10.72
C ILE A 375 13.64 1.62 -10.59
N ALA A 376 13.52 0.96 -9.44
CA ALA A 376 12.53 -0.09 -9.21
C ALA A 376 11.08 0.45 -9.28
N ALA A 377 10.81 1.62 -8.67
CA ALA A 377 9.51 2.26 -8.70
C ALA A 377 9.09 2.65 -10.13
N ASN A 378 10.02 3.21 -10.92
CA ASN A 378 9.78 3.53 -12.33
C ASN A 378 9.61 2.27 -13.19
N ALA A 379 10.40 1.21 -12.95
CA ALA A 379 10.29 -0.06 -13.66
C ALA A 379 8.92 -0.73 -13.44
N ARG A 380 8.35 -0.66 -12.22
CA ARG A 380 6.98 -1.10 -11.96
C ARG A 380 5.97 -0.25 -12.72
N LEU A 381 6.10 1.09 -12.67
CA LEU A 381 5.19 1.99 -13.39
C LEU A 381 5.23 1.75 -14.89
N GLU A 382 6.38 1.39 -15.42
CA GLU A 382 6.56 0.98 -16.81
C GLU A 382 5.70 -0.25 -17.14
N VAL A 383 5.87 -1.36 -16.42
CA VAL A 383 5.12 -2.59 -16.69
C VAL A 383 3.62 -2.37 -16.58
N VAL A 384 3.16 -1.73 -15.52
CA VAL A 384 1.73 -1.53 -15.28
C VAL A 384 1.13 -0.50 -16.25
N GLY A 385 1.86 0.59 -16.52
CA GLY A 385 1.41 1.65 -17.43
C GLY A 385 1.40 1.23 -18.89
N ASP A 386 2.24 0.26 -19.28
CA ASP A 386 2.27 -0.30 -20.62
C ASP A 386 1.24 -1.44 -20.80
N HIS A 387 0.87 -2.14 -19.71
CA HIS A 387 -0.08 -3.26 -19.70
C HIS A 387 -1.27 -3.08 -18.73
N PRO A 388 -1.90 -1.90 -18.62
CA PRO A 388 -2.91 -1.63 -17.58
C PRO A 388 -4.12 -2.56 -17.64
N ARG A 389 -4.52 -2.96 -18.84
CA ARG A 389 -5.67 -3.85 -19.05
C ARG A 389 -5.43 -5.25 -18.55
N ASP A 390 -4.20 -5.73 -18.64
CA ASP A 390 -3.88 -7.10 -18.23
C ASP A 390 -3.94 -7.22 -16.70
N PHE A 391 -3.47 -6.21 -15.95
CA PHE A 391 -3.61 -6.16 -14.51
C PHE A 391 -5.07 -6.03 -14.08
N MET A 392 -5.86 -5.15 -14.72
CA MET A 392 -7.29 -5.03 -14.44
C MET A 392 -8.07 -6.34 -14.74
N ARG A 393 -7.77 -7.02 -15.87
CA ARG A 393 -8.36 -8.32 -16.20
C ARG A 393 -7.92 -9.39 -15.21
N GLY A 394 -6.66 -9.37 -14.80
CA GLY A 394 -6.09 -10.29 -13.83
C GLY A 394 -6.82 -10.22 -12.48
N THR A 395 -7.02 -9.01 -11.95
CA THR A 395 -7.82 -8.80 -10.72
C THR A 395 -9.22 -9.39 -10.86
N ALA A 396 -9.94 -9.09 -11.94
CA ALA A 396 -11.29 -9.61 -12.15
C ALA A 396 -11.30 -11.15 -12.35
N ALA A 397 -10.29 -11.72 -12.99
CA ALA A 397 -10.17 -13.17 -13.18
C ALA A 397 -9.94 -13.89 -11.86
N MET A 398 -9.03 -13.39 -11.02
CA MET A 398 -8.74 -13.94 -9.70
C MET A 398 -9.95 -13.83 -8.75
N ALA A 399 -10.67 -12.69 -8.78
CA ALA A 399 -11.89 -12.52 -8.00
C ALA A 399 -12.99 -13.51 -8.42
N ARG A 400 -13.14 -13.79 -9.72
CA ARG A 400 -14.04 -14.84 -10.22
C ARG A 400 -13.60 -16.23 -9.79
N GLU A 401 -12.31 -16.53 -9.85
CA GLU A 401 -11.73 -17.79 -9.40
C GLU A 401 -12.07 -18.04 -7.92
N GLN A 402 -11.86 -17.04 -7.06
CA GLN A 402 -12.18 -17.14 -5.64
C GLN A 402 -13.69 -17.34 -5.41
N THR A 403 -14.52 -16.56 -6.10
CA THR A 403 -15.98 -16.68 -6.00
C THR A 403 -16.47 -18.08 -6.45
N ALA A 404 -15.91 -18.60 -7.54
CA ALA A 404 -16.28 -19.92 -8.07
C ALA A 404 -15.73 -21.08 -7.21
N ALA A 405 -14.70 -20.87 -6.41
CA ALA A 405 -14.19 -21.86 -5.46
C ALA A 405 -15.11 -22.06 -4.25
N GLY A 406 -15.93 -21.06 -3.93
CA GLY A 406 -16.97 -21.13 -2.90
C GLY A 406 -18.27 -21.73 -3.43
N ARG A 407 -19.17 -22.09 -2.52
CA ARG A 407 -20.52 -22.58 -2.85
C ARG A 407 -21.56 -21.50 -2.48
N PRO A 408 -22.58 -21.26 -3.34
CA PRO A 408 -23.57 -20.20 -3.09
C PRO A 408 -24.41 -20.38 -1.83
N ASP A 409 -24.50 -21.58 -1.29
CA ASP A 409 -25.26 -21.94 -0.09
C ASP A 409 -24.37 -22.17 1.14
N GLU A 410 -23.04 -22.06 1.01
CA GLU A 410 -22.08 -22.37 2.06
C GLU A 410 -21.49 -21.10 2.68
N TYR A 411 -21.46 -21.05 3.99
CA TYR A 411 -21.01 -19.91 4.80
C TYR A 411 -20.09 -20.36 5.92
N TRP A 412 -19.19 -19.49 6.34
CA TRP A 412 -18.66 -19.52 7.68
C TRP A 412 -19.70 -18.86 8.59
N ARG A 413 -20.13 -19.60 9.62
CA ARG A 413 -21.22 -19.25 10.53
C ARG A 413 -20.61 -18.92 11.88
N ILE A 414 -20.86 -17.73 12.39
CA ILE A 414 -20.38 -17.22 13.66
C ILE A 414 -21.61 -16.97 14.53
N PRO A 415 -21.96 -17.87 15.49
CA PRO A 415 -23.09 -17.67 16.37
C PRO A 415 -22.96 -16.35 17.13
N ARG A 416 -24.04 -15.60 17.26
CA ARG A 416 -24.08 -14.36 18.07
C ARG A 416 -24.22 -14.67 19.55
N ASP A 417 -24.91 -15.75 19.88
CA ASP A 417 -25.04 -16.26 21.25
C ASP A 417 -23.98 -17.32 21.51
N GLN A 418 -22.87 -16.92 22.06
CA GLN A 418 -21.78 -17.78 22.47
C GLN A 418 -21.06 -17.20 23.70
N ARG A 419 -20.01 -17.84 24.19
CA ARG A 419 -19.31 -17.48 25.42
C ARG A 419 -18.98 -15.98 25.53
N ASP A 420 -18.48 -15.37 24.44
CA ASP A 420 -18.21 -13.94 24.36
C ASP A 420 -18.86 -13.35 23.08
N PRO A 421 -20.09 -12.82 23.19
CA PRO A 421 -20.78 -12.24 22.04
C PRO A 421 -20.11 -10.98 21.51
N VAL A 422 -19.32 -10.27 22.33
CA VAL A 422 -18.56 -9.09 21.89
C VAL A 422 -17.36 -9.52 21.04
N ALA A 423 -16.66 -10.58 21.41
CA ALA A 423 -15.59 -11.15 20.59
C ALA A 423 -16.11 -11.66 19.23
N ALA A 424 -17.29 -12.31 19.22
CA ALA A 424 -17.95 -12.74 17.98
C ALA A 424 -18.29 -11.56 17.07
N ALA A 425 -18.88 -10.51 17.59
CA ALA A 425 -19.17 -9.29 16.84
C ALA A 425 -17.87 -8.61 16.35
N ARG A 426 -16.84 -8.54 17.19
CA ARG A 426 -15.54 -8.00 16.82
C ARG A 426 -14.90 -8.77 15.67
N LEU A 427 -14.97 -10.10 15.66
CA LEU A 427 -14.51 -10.93 14.55
C LEU A 427 -15.28 -10.59 13.26
N ALA A 428 -16.62 -10.49 13.34
CA ALA A 428 -17.45 -10.18 12.18
C ALA A 428 -17.14 -8.77 11.60
N HIS A 429 -17.02 -7.75 12.45
CA HIS A 429 -16.65 -6.40 12.03
C HIS A 429 -15.23 -6.33 11.48
N LEU A 430 -14.29 -7.05 12.08
CA LEU A 430 -12.90 -7.11 11.59
C LEU A 430 -12.82 -7.70 10.18
N LEU A 431 -13.63 -8.73 9.88
CA LEU A 431 -13.72 -9.29 8.53
C LEU A 431 -14.29 -8.25 7.55
N ASP A 432 -15.35 -7.53 7.93
CA ASP A 432 -15.90 -6.46 7.09
C ASP A 432 -14.90 -5.30 6.89
N GLU A 433 -14.22 -4.86 7.93
CA GLU A 433 -13.14 -3.85 7.83
C GLU A 433 -12.06 -4.30 6.81
N ASN A 434 -11.76 -5.58 6.76
CA ASN A 434 -10.86 -6.20 5.77
C ASN A 434 -11.46 -6.34 4.36
N GLY A 435 -12.70 -5.90 4.13
CA GLY A 435 -13.38 -5.97 2.83
C GLY A 435 -14.08 -7.30 2.56
N VAL A 436 -14.09 -8.23 3.51
CA VAL A 436 -14.84 -9.48 3.41
C VAL A 436 -16.34 -9.20 3.57
N GLU A 437 -17.16 -9.76 2.71
CA GLU A 437 -18.61 -9.65 2.85
C GLU A 437 -19.09 -10.43 4.08
N VAL A 438 -19.81 -9.74 4.96
CA VAL A 438 -20.42 -10.31 6.16
C VAL A 438 -21.90 -9.95 6.19
N LEU A 439 -22.74 -10.94 6.36
CA LEU A 439 -24.19 -10.79 6.50
C LEU A 439 -24.61 -11.09 7.93
N VAL A 440 -25.71 -10.51 8.36
CA VAL A 440 -26.24 -10.66 9.73
C VAL A 440 -27.65 -11.23 9.69
N THR A 441 -27.89 -12.22 10.52
CA THR A 441 -29.22 -12.73 10.91
C THR A 441 -29.48 -12.45 12.39
N PRO A 442 -30.67 -12.69 12.93
CA PRO A 442 -30.91 -12.57 14.37
C PRO A 442 -29.98 -13.44 15.24
N SER A 443 -29.54 -14.61 14.73
CA SER A 443 -28.78 -15.60 15.49
C SER A 443 -27.29 -15.70 15.13
N GLU A 444 -26.88 -15.26 13.93
CA GLU A 444 -25.53 -15.50 13.43
C GLU A 444 -25.00 -14.33 12.56
N PHE A 445 -23.68 -14.21 12.50
CA PHE A 445 -22.97 -13.56 11.41
C PHE A 445 -22.61 -14.62 10.37
N LEU A 446 -22.87 -14.33 9.10
CA LEU A 446 -22.68 -15.25 7.98
C LEU A 446 -21.64 -14.68 7.00
N VAL A 447 -20.55 -15.41 6.78
CA VAL A 447 -19.52 -15.02 5.81
C VAL A 447 -19.63 -15.93 4.59
N PRO A 448 -20.13 -15.45 3.43
CA PRO A 448 -20.27 -16.27 2.22
C PRO A 448 -18.91 -16.84 1.79
N THR A 449 -18.87 -18.13 1.42
CA THR A 449 -17.65 -18.70 0.81
C THR A 449 -17.51 -18.27 -0.66
N ALA A 450 -18.64 -18.02 -1.35
CA ALA A 450 -18.69 -17.58 -2.75
C ALA A 450 -18.63 -16.04 -2.86
N GLN A 451 -17.47 -15.45 -2.54
CA GLN A 451 -17.24 -14.02 -2.63
C GLN A 451 -15.82 -13.74 -3.14
N PRO A 452 -15.50 -12.50 -3.62
CA PRO A 452 -14.19 -12.15 -4.15
C PRO A 452 -13.01 -12.36 -3.20
N TYR A 453 -13.23 -12.24 -1.87
CA TYR A 453 -12.23 -12.47 -0.83
C TYR A 453 -12.51 -13.75 -0.02
N GLY A 454 -13.17 -14.73 -0.64
CA GLY A 454 -13.55 -15.99 0.01
C GLY A 454 -12.36 -16.83 0.48
N LYS A 455 -11.25 -16.84 -0.27
CA LYS A 455 -10.02 -17.53 0.15
C LYS A 455 -9.33 -16.79 1.30
N PHE A 456 -9.33 -15.45 1.31
CA PHE A 456 -8.84 -14.67 2.45
C PHE A 456 -9.63 -14.96 3.72
N ALA A 457 -10.96 -14.94 3.63
CA ALA A 457 -11.83 -15.31 4.75
C ALA A 457 -11.53 -16.74 5.25
N ALA A 458 -11.29 -17.67 4.34
CA ALA A 458 -10.96 -19.05 4.69
C ALA A 458 -9.60 -19.17 5.41
N GLU A 459 -8.61 -18.37 5.03
CA GLU A 459 -7.31 -18.32 5.72
C GLU A 459 -7.47 -17.81 7.17
N LEU A 460 -8.29 -16.78 7.39
CA LEU A 460 -8.47 -16.20 8.71
C LEU A 460 -9.39 -17.04 9.63
N LEU A 461 -10.40 -17.70 9.06
CA LEU A 461 -11.41 -18.45 9.82
C LEU A 461 -11.08 -19.94 9.96
N GLY A 462 -10.21 -20.47 9.10
CA GLY A 462 -9.77 -21.86 9.11
C GLY A 462 -8.58 -22.11 10.04
N THR A 463 -8.23 -23.38 10.16
CA THR A 463 -6.98 -23.79 10.80
C THR A 463 -5.84 -23.61 9.82
N GLN A 464 -4.86 -22.79 10.17
CA GLN A 464 -3.68 -22.58 9.34
C GLN A 464 -2.82 -23.83 9.23
N ARG A 465 -2.25 -24.04 8.04
CA ARG A 465 -1.36 -25.15 7.74
C ARG A 465 -0.17 -24.67 6.93
N TYR A 466 1.02 -24.74 7.51
CA TYR A 466 2.24 -24.41 6.79
C TYR A 466 2.57 -25.52 5.76
N PRO A 467 2.89 -25.19 4.49
CA PRO A 467 3.19 -26.18 3.47
C PRO A 467 4.54 -26.88 3.73
N GLU A 468 4.60 -28.17 3.46
CA GLU A 468 5.84 -28.94 3.56
C GLU A 468 6.75 -28.73 2.34
N VAL A 469 7.35 -27.56 2.23
CA VAL A 469 8.34 -27.26 1.20
C VAL A 469 9.73 -27.65 1.68
N ARG A 470 10.48 -28.38 0.85
CA ARG A 470 11.83 -28.88 1.14
C ARG A 470 12.76 -28.58 -0.02
N THR A 471 14.04 -28.27 0.27
CA THR A 471 15.04 -28.02 -0.78
C THR A 471 15.48 -29.31 -1.48
N THR A 472 15.40 -30.43 -0.78
CA THR A 472 15.74 -31.77 -1.30
C THR A 472 14.71 -32.80 -0.82
N PRO A 473 14.42 -33.86 -1.60
CA PRO A 473 13.55 -34.95 -1.15
C PRO A 473 14.02 -35.52 0.19
N GLY A 474 13.10 -35.58 1.18
CA GLY A 474 13.42 -36.07 2.53
C GLY A 474 14.25 -35.11 3.41
N GLY A 475 14.68 -33.97 2.90
CA GLY A 475 15.39 -32.94 3.66
C GLY A 475 14.47 -32.22 4.67
N PRO A 476 15.00 -31.29 5.47
CA PRO A 476 14.21 -30.52 6.43
C PRO A 476 13.20 -29.62 5.70
N ILE A 477 12.06 -29.36 6.36
CA ILE A 477 11.08 -28.38 5.90
C ILE A 477 11.70 -26.98 5.97
N LEU A 478 11.54 -26.20 4.91
CA LEU A 478 11.94 -24.80 4.90
C LEU A 478 11.12 -24.04 5.94
N ARG A 479 11.81 -23.30 6.80
CA ARG A 479 11.16 -22.44 7.79
C ARG A 479 10.55 -21.23 7.08
N PRO A 480 9.40 -20.70 7.56
CA PRO A 480 8.90 -19.41 7.09
C PRO A 480 9.91 -18.29 7.37
N TYR A 481 9.83 -17.22 6.62
CA TYR A 481 10.62 -16.02 6.85
C TYR A 481 10.33 -15.46 8.24
N ASP A 482 9.09 -15.03 8.44
CA ASP A 482 8.56 -14.56 9.71
C ASP A 482 7.03 -14.65 9.68
N VAL A 483 6.44 -15.28 10.68
CA VAL A 483 4.99 -15.47 10.76
C VAL A 483 4.52 -15.37 12.20
N THR A 484 3.28 -14.88 12.37
CA THR A 484 2.52 -15.04 13.61
C THR A 484 1.34 -15.98 13.36
N THR A 485 0.56 -16.31 14.38
CA THR A 485 -0.68 -17.04 14.18
C THR A 485 -1.77 -16.12 13.63
N TRP A 486 -2.60 -16.61 12.70
CA TRP A 486 -3.67 -15.83 12.08
C TRP A 486 -5.03 -16.53 12.05
N SER A 487 -5.19 -17.68 12.71
CA SER A 487 -6.48 -18.33 12.93
C SER A 487 -7.30 -17.52 13.94
N LEU A 488 -8.10 -16.56 13.45
CA LEU A 488 -8.85 -15.63 14.29
C LEU A 488 -9.80 -16.30 15.28
N PRO A 489 -10.55 -17.36 14.92
CA PRO A 489 -11.40 -18.06 15.88
C PRO A 489 -10.64 -18.57 17.10
N LEU A 490 -9.45 -19.12 16.89
CA LEU A 490 -8.59 -19.61 17.99
C LEU A 490 -8.00 -18.48 18.82
N LEU A 491 -7.59 -17.37 18.16
CA LEU A 491 -7.02 -16.21 18.84
C LEU A 491 -8.04 -15.45 19.70
N MET A 492 -9.30 -15.43 19.28
CA MET A 492 -10.37 -14.65 19.89
C MET A 492 -11.31 -15.50 20.76
N ASP A 493 -11.09 -16.81 20.84
CA ASP A 493 -11.97 -17.78 21.54
C ASP A 493 -13.42 -17.67 21.02
N VAL A 494 -13.58 -17.68 19.69
CA VAL A 494 -14.87 -17.55 19.00
C VAL A 494 -15.21 -18.84 18.28
N ASP A 495 -16.39 -19.37 18.52
CA ASP A 495 -16.89 -20.53 17.80
C ASP A 495 -17.27 -20.16 16.38
N VAL A 496 -16.71 -20.89 15.41
CA VAL A 496 -16.97 -20.72 13.98
C VAL A 496 -17.14 -22.10 13.34
N ALA A 497 -18.19 -22.25 12.56
CA ALA A 497 -18.46 -23.48 11.81
C ALA A 497 -18.70 -23.18 10.33
N LYS A 498 -18.27 -24.08 9.45
CA LYS A 498 -18.55 -24.01 8.02
C LYS A 498 -19.73 -24.89 7.68
N GLY A 499 -20.74 -24.36 6.97
CA GLY A 499 -21.93 -25.14 6.61
C GLY A 499 -22.90 -24.40 5.71
N SER A 500 -23.88 -25.16 5.19
CA SER A 500 -24.95 -24.60 4.36
C SER A 500 -25.97 -23.85 5.21
N VAL A 501 -26.52 -22.76 4.65
CA VAL A 501 -27.57 -21.92 5.26
C VAL A 501 -28.84 -22.05 4.44
N PRO A 502 -30.00 -22.37 5.06
CA PRO A 502 -31.28 -22.49 4.37
C PRO A 502 -31.64 -21.22 3.61
N GLY A 503 -32.32 -21.38 2.45
CA GLY A 503 -32.68 -20.25 1.58
C GLY A 503 -33.53 -19.18 2.26
N ALA A 504 -34.47 -19.58 3.14
CA ALA A 504 -35.29 -18.64 3.89
C ALA A 504 -34.50 -17.78 4.88
N GLU A 505 -33.51 -18.37 5.54
CA GLU A 505 -32.61 -17.67 6.47
C GLU A 505 -31.70 -16.69 5.71
N ARG A 506 -31.16 -17.11 4.56
CA ARG A 506 -30.36 -16.24 3.68
C ARG A 506 -31.15 -15.04 3.17
N ALA A 507 -32.43 -15.24 2.83
CA ALA A 507 -33.27 -14.18 2.30
C ALA A 507 -33.55 -13.06 3.32
N GLY A 508 -33.45 -13.34 4.61
CA GLY A 508 -33.56 -12.38 5.71
C GLY A 508 -32.26 -11.75 6.19
N ALA A 509 -31.12 -12.22 5.66
CA ALA A 509 -29.81 -11.71 6.08
C ALA A 509 -29.52 -10.33 5.44
N THR A 510 -28.93 -9.43 6.21
CA THR A 510 -28.56 -8.06 5.78
C THR A 510 -27.05 -7.84 5.94
N PRO A 511 -26.43 -6.95 5.16
CA PRO A 511 -25.04 -6.58 5.40
C PRO A 511 -24.80 -6.08 6.82
N ILE A 512 -23.65 -6.41 7.41
CA ILE A 512 -23.27 -5.96 8.75
C ILE A 512 -23.15 -4.44 8.83
N THR A 513 -23.56 -3.86 9.95
CA THR A 513 -23.50 -2.42 10.23
C THR A 513 -23.08 -2.16 11.66
N GLU A 514 -22.71 -0.93 11.99
CA GLU A 514 -22.37 -0.52 13.37
C GLU A 514 -23.47 -0.83 14.40
N SER A 515 -24.71 -0.98 13.99
CA SER A 515 -25.81 -1.34 14.89
C SER A 515 -25.80 -2.81 15.34
N ASP A 516 -24.94 -3.64 14.73
CA ASP A 516 -24.88 -5.09 14.98
C ASP A 516 -23.96 -5.47 16.16
N TRP A 517 -23.30 -4.48 16.77
CA TRP A 517 -22.61 -4.68 18.02
C TRP A 517 -23.60 -5.07 19.14
N PRO A 518 -23.23 -5.98 20.04
CA PRO A 518 -24.01 -6.26 21.25
C PRO A 518 -24.24 -4.97 22.05
N ARG A 519 -25.46 -4.75 22.47
CA ARG A 519 -25.77 -3.59 23.31
C ARG A 519 -25.26 -3.85 24.73
N GLY A 520 -24.39 -2.97 25.22
CA GLY A 520 -24.03 -2.92 26.61
C GLY A 520 -25.14 -2.27 27.47
N GLY A 521 -25.20 -2.59 28.73
CA GLY A 521 -26.13 -1.98 29.69
C GLY A 521 -25.72 -2.30 31.11
N LEU A 522 -26.18 -1.47 32.03
CA LEU A 522 -26.11 -1.75 33.47
C LEU A 522 -27.48 -2.23 33.91
N ASP A 523 -27.55 -3.36 34.60
CA ASP A 523 -28.75 -3.89 35.19
C ASP A 523 -28.73 -3.65 36.68
N GLY A 524 -29.70 -2.85 37.18
CA GLY A 524 -29.80 -2.46 38.58
C GLY A 524 -29.14 -1.13 38.97
N ASP A 525 -29.38 -0.71 40.18
CA ASP A 525 -28.94 0.56 40.82
C ASP A 525 -27.99 0.33 42.01
N GLY A 526 -27.34 -0.83 42.05
CA GLY A 526 -26.45 -1.23 43.14
C GLY A 526 -25.19 -0.38 43.26
N ALA A 527 -24.58 -0.38 44.45
CA ALA A 527 -23.28 0.27 44.71
C ALA A 527 -22.09 -0.49 44.12
N ALA A 528 -22.31 -1.68 43.56
CA ALA A 528 -21.30 -2.51 42.91
C ALA A 528 -21.92 -3.27 41.71
N PHE A 529 -21.12 -3.49 40.68
CA PHE A 529 -21.53 -4.23 39.49
C PHE A 529 -20.65 -5.47 39.32
N ALA A 530 -21.27 -6.59 38.97
CA ALA A 530 -20.55 -7.81 38.58
C ALA A 530 -20.46 -7.87 37.05
N LEU A 531 -19.27 -8.09 36.52
CA LEU A 531 -19.04 -8.32 35.10
C LEU A 531 -18.78 -9.80 34.85
N ALA A 532 -19.36 -10.32 33.76
CA ALA A 532 -19.08 -11.69 33.34
C ALA A 532 -17.60 -11.80 32.92
N ARG A 533 -16.86 -12.78 33.45
CA ARG A 533 -15.45 -13.02 33.14
C ARG A 533 -15.21 -13.39 31.65
N SER A 534 -16.26 -13.75 30.94
CA SER A 534 -16.21 -14.07 29.51
C SER A 534 -16.09 -12.84 28.63
N SER A 535 -16.31 -11.63 29.15
CA SER A 535 -16.25 -10.41 28.34
C SER A 535 -14.82 -9.88 28.21
N ASN A 536 -14.33 -9.74 26.99
CA ASN A 536 -13.04 -9.08 26.70
C ASN A 536 -13.05 -7.57 27.00
N ASN A 537 -14.21 -7.00 27.37
CA ASN A 537 -14.38 -5.56 27.67
C ASN A 537 -14.64 -5.29 29.15
N ALA A 538 -14.40 -6.28 30.01
CA ALA A 538 -14.51 -6.12 31.46
C ALA A 538 -13.26 -5.47 32.06
#